data_ff3f141d845d8e53044ce06e4568301f
#
_entry.id   ff3f141d845d8e53044ce06e4568301f
#
_cell.length_a   1.000
_cell.length_b   1.000
_cell.length_c   1.000
_cell.angle_alpha   90.00
_cell.angle_beta   90.00
_cell.angle_gamma   90.00
#
_symmetry.space_group_name_H-M   'P 1'
#
loop_
_entity.id
_entity.type
_entity.pdbx_description
1 polymer ?
#
loop_
_entity_poly.entity_id
_entity_poly.type
_entity_poly.pdbx_seq_one_letter_code
_entity_poly.pdbx_strand_id
1 'polypeptide(L)'
;GILDAATARREAVRTLLSGPAGGVTGAFHVAALAGYDRIITFDMGGTSTDVSLADGQIRRTSEGSIEGWPVRVPMIDIHTVGAGGGSIAKVPELTKALRVGPESAGAIPGPAAYNRGGTLPTELDRDARARV
;
A
#
# COMPACT_ATOMS: atom_id res chain seq x y z
N GLY A 1 -4.30 10.43 -14.30
CA GLY A 1 -4.65 11.69 -14.97
C GLY A 1 -5.33 12.66 -14.01
N ILE A 2 -5.50 13.90 -14.43
CA ILE A 2 -6.25 14.92 -13.68
C ILE A 2 -7.68 14.92 -14.23
N LEU A 3 -8.69 14.90 -13.35
CA LEU A 3 -10.09 14.98 -13.69
C LEU A 3 -10.69 16.22 -13.03
N ASP A 4 -11.59 16.90 -13.75
CA ASP A 4 -12.43 17.92 -13.14
C ASP A 4 -13.53 17.29 -12.26
N ALA A 5 -14.07 18.07 -11.31
CA ALA A 5 -15.03 17.56 -10.34
C ALA A 5 -16.34 17.04 -10.98
N ALA A 6 -16.78 17.64 -12.08
CA ALA A 6 -18.00 17.20 -12.74
C ALA A 6 -17.81 15.84 -13.43
N THR A 7 -16.65 15.61 -14.04
CA THR A 7 -16.27 14.32 -14.62
C THR A 7 -16.07 13.27 -13.53
N ALA A 8 -15.40 13.60 -12.43
CA ALA A 8 -15.21 12.67 -11.31
C ALA A 8 -16.54 12.21 -10.70
N ARG A 9 -17.54 13.08 -10.64
CA ARG A 9 -18.89 12.71 -10.17
C ARG A 9 -19.62 11.75 -11.10
N ARG A 10 -19.46 11.92 -12.42
CA ARG A 10 -20.11 11.06 -13.41
C ARG A 10 -19.40 9.73 -13.60
N GLU A 11 -18.09 9.75 -13.48
CA GLU A 11 -17.22 8.61 -13.78
C GLU A 11 -16.35 8.25 -12.57
N ALA A 12 -16.97 8.09 -11.39
CA ALA A 12 -16.29 7.84 -10.14
C ALA A 12 -15.32 6.64 -10.20
N VAL A 13 -15.59 5.66 -11.05
CA VAL A 13 -14.70 4.51 -11.29
C VAL A 13 -13.29 4.93 -11.70
N ARG A 14 -13.12 6.09 -12.34
CA ARG A 14 -11.80 6.61 -12.73
C ARG A 14 -10.99 7.19 -11.57
N THR A 15 -11.59 7.34 -10.40
CA THR A 15 -10.90 7.80 -9.19
C THR A 15 -10.37 6.66 -8.33
N LEU A 16 -10.71 5.41 -8.69
CA LEU A 16 -10.20 4.22 -8.01
C LEU A 16 -8.67 4.21 -8.06
N LEU A 17 -8.06 3.87 -6.93
CA LEU A 17 -6.59 3.82 -6.76
C LEU A 17 -5.87 5.14 -7.09
N SER A 18 -6.57 6.28 -7.07
CA SER A 18 -5.96 7.58 -7.43
C SER A 18 -4.84 8.01 -6.47
N GLY A 19 -4.95 7.68 -5.18
CA GLY A 19 -3.89 7.93 -4.19
C GLY A 19 -2.61 7.16 -4.52
N PRO A 20 -2.64 5.82 -4.53
CA PRO A 20 -1.51 4.99 -4.92
C PRO A 20 -0.95 5.36 -6.30
N ALA A 21 -1.81 5.63 -7.29
CA ALA A 21 -1.37 6.05 -8.62
C ALA A 21 -0.60 7.37 -8.62
N GLY A 22 -1.01 8.31 -7.77
CA GLY A 22 -0.29 9.56 -7.55
C GLY A 22 1.10 9.32 -6.94
N GLY A 23 1.17 8.42 -5.95
CA GLY A 23 2.42 8.01 -5.32
C GLY A 23 3.41 7.39 -6.32
N VAL A 24 2.96 6.42 -7.12
CA VAL A 24 3.78 5.80 -8.17
C VAL A 24 4.28 6.82 -9.18
N THR A 25 3.40 7.72 -9.64
CA THR A 25 3.77 8.75 -10.62
C THR A 25 4.80 9.72 -10.05
N GLY A 26 4.62 10.18 -8.81
CA GLY A 26 5.55 11.05 -8.11
C GLY A 26 6.90 10.38 -7.88
N ALA A 27 6.91 9.13 -7.39
CA ALA A 27 8.14 8.37 -7.17
C ALA A 27 8.93 8.16 -8.47
N PHE A 28 8.25 7.80 -9.56
CA PHE A 28 8.91 7.63 -10.85
C PHE A 28 9.51 8.95 -11.38
N HIS A 29 8.78 10.06 -11.22
CA HIS A 29 9.30 11.37 -11.62
C HIS A 29 10.57 11.75 -10.85
N VAL A 30 10.56 11.60 -9.53
CA VAL A 30 11.73 11.91 -8.68
C VAL A 30 12.90 10.98 -8.99
N ALA A 31 12.64 9.69 -9.19
CA ALA A 31 13.66 8.72 -9.59
C ALA A 31 14.30 9.08 -10.94
N ALA A 32 13.49 9.48 -11.92
CA ALA A 32 13.98 9.89 -13.24
C ALA A 32 14.88 11.14 -13.15
N LEU A 33 14.54 12.12 -12.30
CA LEU A 33 15.42 13.27 -12.03
C LEU A 33 16.75 12.86 -11.41
N ALA A 34 16.79 11.77 -10.66
CA ALA A 34 18.00 11.20 -10.07
C ALA A 34 18.75 10.23 -11.02
N GLY A 35 18.26 10.04 -12.24
CA GLY A 35 18.89 9.18 -13.25
C GLY A 35 18.47 7.70 -13.18
N TYR A 36 17.42 7.36 -12.41
CA TYR A 36 16.89 6.01 -12.31
C TYR A 36 15.60 5.86 -13.12
N ASP A 37 15.57 4.93 -14.05
CA ASP A 37 14.41 4.62 -14.88
C ASP A 37 13.76 3.27 -14.52
N ARG A 38 14.42 2.47 -13.67
CA ARG A 38 13.96 1.18 -13.17
C ARG A 38 13.80 1.23 -11.68
N ILE A 39 12.56 1.20 -11.22
CA ILE A 39 12.24 1.30 -9.79
C ILE A 39 11.12 0.35 -9.41
N ILE A 40 11.12 -0.04 -8.15
CA ILE A 40 9.97 -0.62 -7.47
C ILE A 40 9.50 0.44 -6.48
N THR A 41 8.24 0.86 -6.59
CA THR A 41 7.62 1.71 -5.59
C THR A 41 7.09 0.85 -4.46
N PHE A 42 7.18 1.36 -3.24
CA PHE A 42 6.73 0.67 -2.05
C PHE A 42 6.10 1.70 -1.11
N ASP A 43 4.77 1.68 -1.04
CA ASP A 43 3.99 2.60 -0.20
C ASP A 43 3.28 1.79 0.89
N MET A 44 3.86 1.78 2.09
CA MET A 44 3.32 1.07 3.24
C MET A 44 2.51 2.01 4.11
N GLY A 45 1.20 1.85 4.10
CA GLY A 45 0.28 2.46 5.06
C GLY A 45 0.17 1.65 6.36
N GLY A 46 -0.82 1.99 7.18
CA GLY A 46 -1.09 1.26 8.43
C GLY A 46 -1.71 -0.13 8.23
N THR A 47 -2.42 -0.35 7.12
CA THR A 47 -3.23 -1.56 6.88
C THR A 47 -2.77 -2.36 5.68
N SER A 48 -2.24 -1.68 4.66
CA SER A 48 -1.81 -2.30 3.40
C SER A 48 -0.53 -1.68 2.87
N THR A 49 0.06 -2.36 1.92
CA THR A 49 1.24 -1.91 1.19
C THR A 49 0.95 -1.98 -0.30
N ASP A 50 1.14 -0.88 -0.99
CA ASP A 50 1.00 -0.78 -2.43
C ASP A 50 2.36 -0.84 -3.11
N VAL A 51 2.50 -1.76 -4.06
CA VAL A 51 3.76 -2.00 -4.79
C VAL A 51 3.50 -1.87 -6.27
N SER A 52 4.37 -1.16 -6.98
CA SER A 52 4.34 -1.07 -8.45
C SER A 52 5.74 -1.12 -9.03
N LEU A 53 5.83 -1.64 -10.24
CA LEU A 53 7.08 -1.75 -11.00
C LEU A 53 7.09 -0.76 -12.15
N ALA A 54 8.17 0.01 -12.27
CA ALA A 54 8.47 0.79 -13.47
C ALA A 54 9.80 0.32 -14.08
N ASP A 55 9.80 0.11 -15.38
CA ASP A 55 10.95 -0.33 -16.17
C ASP A 55 11.02 0.55 -17.43
N GLY A 56 11.68 1.70 -17.31
CA GLY A 56 11.70 2.76 -18.31
C GLY A 56 10.39 3.53 -18.44
N GLN A 57 9.29 2.95 -17.97
CA GLN A 57 7.96 3.55 -17.96
C GLN A 57 7.09 2.95 -16.85
N ILE A 58 6.09 3.70 -16.41
CA ILE A 58 5.09 3.21 -15.47
C ILE A 58 4.21 2.19 -16.17
N ARG A 59 4.12 0.97 -15.61
CA ARG A 59 3.24 -0.08 -16.14
C ARG A 59 1.78 0.29 -15.95
N ARG A 60 0.96 -0.08 -16.95
CA ARG A 60 -0.47 0.13 -16.94
C ARG A 60 -1.19 -1.19 -17.23
N THR A 61 -2.36 -1.34 -16.65
CA THR A 61 -3.28 -2.44 -16.92
C THR A 61 -4.66 -1.90 -17.24
N SER A 62 -5.44 -2.61 -18.03
CA SER A 62 -6.87 -2.37 -18.23
C SER A 62 -7.73 -3.46 -17.59
N GLU A 63 -7.09 -4.41 -16.92
CA GLU A 63 -7.75 -5.52 -16.24
C GLU A 63 -7.38 -5.47 -14.75
N GLY A 64 -8.37 -5.26 -13.92
CA GLY A 64 -8.23 -5.26 -12.48
C GLY A 64 -9.44 -5.84 -11.80
N SER A 65 -9.32 -6.12 -10.51
CA SER A 65 -10.43 -6.52 -9.65
C SER A 65 -10.32 -5.76 -8.34
N ILE A 66 -11.45 -5.22 -7.88
CA ILE A 66 -11.56 -4.56 -6.58
C ILE A 66 -12.64 -5.28 -5.81
N GLU A 67 -12.27 -5.87 -4.67
CA GLU A 67 -13.18 -6.69 -3.83
C GLU A 67 -13.92 -7.77 -4.63
N GLY A 68 -13.26 -8.38 -5.61
CA GLY A 68 -13.83 -9.42 -6.46
C GLY A 68 -14.64 -8.91 -7.66
N TRP A 69 -14.85 -7.61 -7.78
CA TRP A 69 -15.55 -7.02 -8.93
C TRP A 69 -14.56 -6.68 -10.04
N PRO A 70 -14.81 -7.11 -11.29
CA PRO A 70 -13.91 -6.80 -12.40
C PRO A 70 -14.01 -5.30 -12.76
N VAL A 71 -12.85 -4.66 -12.87
CA VAL A 71 -12.73 -3.27 -13.28
C VAL A 71 -11.95 -3.22 -14.59
N ARG A 72 -12.56 -2.66 -15.64
CA ARG A 72 -11.99 -2.56 -16.97
C ARG A 72 -11.78 -1.10 -17.39
N VAL A 73 -10.96 -0.41 -16.64
CA VAL A 73 -10.52 0.97 -16.98
C VAL A 73 -9.00 1.02 -16.99
N PRO A 74 -8.38 1.82 -17.87
CA PRO A 74 -6.93 1.99 -17.84
C PRO A 74 -6.47 2.56 -16.49
N MET A 75 -5.64 1.81 -15.78
CA MET A 75 -5.08 2.19 -14.47
C MET A 75 -3.59 1.86 -14.41
N ILE A 76 -2.87 2.42 -13.45
CA ILE A 76 -1.51 2.00 -13.13
C ILE A 76 -1.58 0.59 -12.53
N ASP A 77 -0.65 -0.27 -12.92
CA ASP A 77 -0.52 -1.63 -12.40
C ASP A 77 0.06 -1.56 -10.98
N ILE A 78 -0.82 -1.68 -9.98
CA ILE A 78 -0.48 -1.61 -8.56
C ILE A 78 -0.95 -2.90 -7.91
N HIS A 79 -0.03 -3.56 -7.21
CA HIS A 79 -0.32 -4.73 -6.41
C HIS A 79 -0.42 -4.35 -4.94
N THR A 80 -1.59 -4.56 -4.35
CA THR A 80 -1.85 -4.27 -2.94
C THR A 80 -1.68 -5.53 -2.11
N VAL A 81 -0.79 -5.47 -1.13
CA VAL A 81 -0.59 -6.51 -0.12
C VAL A 81 -1.36 -6.12 1.14
N GLY A 82 -2.19 -7.01 1.66
CA GLY A 82 -2.98 -6.80 2.88
C GLY A 82 -2.14 -6.88 4.17
N ALA A 83 -0.96 -6.26 4.15
CA ALA A 83 -0.09 -6.11 5.30
C ALA A 83 0.52 -4.71 5.30
N GLY A 84 0.43 -4.01 6.42
CA GLY A 84 0.97 -2.67 6.63
C GLY A 84 1.56 -2.54 8.02
N GLY A 85 2.05 -1.35 8.36
CA GLY A 85 2.73 -1.08 9.64
C GLY A 85 1.92 -1.42 10.88
N GLY A 86 0.58 -1.34 10.82
CA GLY A 86 -0.33 -1.72 11.90
C GLY A 86 -0.73 -3.20 11.91
N SER A 87 -0.32 -3.99 10.92
CA SER A 87 -0.67 -5.41 10.85
C SER A 87 -0.05 -6.20 12.00
N ILE A 88 -0.88 -6.95 12.72
CA ILE A 88 -0.48 -7.69 13.91
C ILE A 88 0.32 -8.91 13.49
N ALA A 89 1.48 -9.08 14.12
CA ALA A 89 2.34 -10.24 13.97
C ALA A 89 2.02 -11.28 15.05
N LYS A 90 1.77 -12.53 14.65
CA LYS A 90 1.47 -13.63 15.56
C LYS A 90 2.07 -14.95 15.09
N VAL A 91 2.35 -15.82 16.04
CA VAL A 91 2.76 -17.21 15.78
C VAL A 91 1.68 -18.13 16.34
N PRO A 92 0.75 -18.62 15.51
CA PRO A 92 -0.29 -19.54 15.95
C PRO A 92 0.32 -20.84 16.49
N GLU A 93 -0.22 -21.34 17.59
CA GLU A 93 0.29 -22.57 18.25
C GLU A 93 0.29 -23.80 17.32
N LEU A 94 -0.72 -23.92 16.47
CA LEU A 94 -0.86 -25.06 15.57
C LEU A 94 0.20 -25.09 14.46
N THR A 95 0.45 -23.95 13.84
CA THR A 95 1.33 -23.89 12.65
C THR A 95 2.76 -23.55 12.98
N LYS A 96 3.03 -22.93 14.14
CA LYS A 96 4.33 -22.42 14.57
C LYS A 96 5.00 -21.48 13.54
N ALA A 97 4.25 -21.01 12.55
CA ALA A 97 4.74 -20.11 11.52
C ALA A 97 4.37 -18.67 11.85
N LEU A 98 5.29 -17.73 11.64
CA LEU A 98 5.00 -16.30 11.77
C LEU A 98 3.97 -15.90 10.70
N ARG A 99 2.92 -15.22 11.15
CA ARG A 99 1.90 -14.59 10.30
C ARG A 99 1.80 -13.11 10.62
N VAL A 100 1.71 -12.28 9.59
CA VAL A 100 1.47 -10.84 9.69
C VAL A 100 0.13 -10.53 9.02
N GLY A 101 -0.77 -9.90 9.78
CA GLY A 101 -2.13 -9.66 9.32
C GLY A 101 -2.99 -10.94 9.23
N PRO A 102 -4.21 -10.82 8.66
CA PRO A 102 -4.86 -9.58 8.18
C PRO A 102 -5.33 -8.65 9.31
N GLU A 103 -5.27 -9.07 10.58
CA GLU A 103 -5.66 -8.26 11.72
C GLU A 103 -4.72 -7.05 11.86
N SER A 104 -5.29 -5.87 12.16
CA SER A 104 -4.56 -4.62 12.33
C SER A 104 -4.82 -4.03 13.71
N ALA A 105 -3.79 -3.45 14.32
CA ALA A 105 -3.92 -2.68 15.56
C ALA A 105 -4.66 -1.34 15.35
N GLY A 106 -4.97 -0.98 14.10
CA GLY A 106 -5.64 0.26 13.75
C GLY A 106 -4.82 1.51 14.07
N ALA A 107 -5.49 2.65 14.13
CA ALA A 107 -4.88 3.93 14.49
C ALA A 107 -4.86 4.18 16.01
N ILE A 108 -5.84 3.62 16.73
CA ILE A 108 -6.02 3.74 18.19
C ILE A 108 -6.45 2.36 18.73
N PRO A 109 -5.69 1.76 19.67
CA PRO A 109 -4.43 2.24 20.24
C PRO A 109 -3.26 2.26 19.25
N GLY A 110 -3.34 1.50 18.14
CA GLY A 110 -2.29 1.37 17.14
C GLY A 110 -1.11 0.50 17.59
N PRO A 111 -0.03 0.49 16.80
CA PRO A 111 1.24 -0.15 17.14
C PRO A 111 1.78 0.27 18.50
N ALA A 112 2.48 -0.63 19.20
CA ALA A 112 3.12 -0.32 20.47
C ALA A 112 4.12 0.86 20.34
N ALA A 113 4.77 0.98 19.20
CA ALA A 113 5.67 2.08 18.86
C ALA A 113 5.03 3.47 18.93
N TYR A 114 3.70 3.57 18.83
CA TYR A 114 2.98 4.85 18.96
C TYR A 114 2.84 5.32 20.42
N ASN A 115 3.11 4.46 21.38
CA ASN A 115 2.98 4.73 22.81
C ASN A 115 1.58 5.25 23.22
N ARG A 116 0.54 4.67 22.60
CA ARG A 116 -0.87 5.01 22.82
C ARG A 116 -1.66 3.87 23.51
N GLY A 117 -0.95 2.94 24.15
CA GLY A 117 -1.54 1.80 24.85
C GLY A 117 -1.65 0.53 24.01
N GLY A 118 -1.13 0.50 22.78
CA GLY A 118 -0.98 -0.72 21.98
C GLY A 118 0.02 -1.66 22.64
N THR A 119 -0.34 -2.98 22.72
CA THR A 119 0.47 -4.01 23.37
C THR A 119 0.80 -5.19 22.43
N LEU A 120 0.08 -5.30 21.32
CA LEU A 120 0.29 -6.37 20.37
C LEU A 120 1.44 -5.99 19.42
N PRO A 121 2.35 -6.93 19.10
CA PRO A 121 3.42 -6.67 18.17
C PRO A 121 2.85 -6.49 16.75
N THR A 122 3.28 -5.44 16.07
CA THR A 122 2.93 -5.15 14.70
C THR A 122 4.17 -5.11 13.81
N GLU A 123 3.98 -5.00 12.49
CA GLU A 123 5.10 -4.88 11.56
C GLU A 123 5.97 -3.65 11.87
N LEU A 124 5.35 -2.54 12.26
CA LEU A 124 6.06 -1.31 12.65
C LEU A 124 6.91 -1.49 13.92
N ASP A 125 6.49 -2.33 14.87
CA ASP A 125 7.18 -2.55 16.14
C ASP A 125 8.47 -3.35 15.98
N ARG A 126 8.63 -4.08 14.89
CA ARG A 126 9.83 -4.82 14.57
C ARG A 126 11.07 -3.91 14.53
N ASP A 127 10.93 -2.75 13.91
CA ASP A 127 12.02 -1.80 13.75
C ASP A 127 12.25 -0.95 15.01
N ALA A 128 11.22 -0.77 15.84
CA ALA A 128 11.34 -0.04 17.10
C ALA A 128 12.22 -0.78 18.12
N ARG A 129 12.19 -2.12 18.15
CA ARG A 129 13.03 -2.95 19.04
C ARG A 129 14.50 -3.04 18.63
N ALA A 130 14.83 -2.73 17.39
CA ALA A 130 16.22 -2.70 16.92
C ALA A 130 16.99 -1.45 17.37
N ARG A 131 16.32 -0.52 18.07
CA ARG A 131 16.91 0.75 18.52
C ARG A 131 17.00 0.90 20.05
N VAL A 132 16.76 -0.18 20.80
CA VAL A 132 16.91 -0.20 22.29
C VAL A 132 18.09 -1.06 22.70
#